data_e52337e9ada11fc41024c97ca59c63b5
#
_entry.id   e52337e9ada11fc41024c97ca59c63b5
#
_cell.length_a   1.000
_cell.length_b   1.000
_cell.length_c   1.000
_cell.angle_alpha   90.00
_cell.angle_beta   90.00
_cell.angle_gamma   90.00
#
_symmetry.space_group_name_H-M   'P 1'
#
loop_
_entity.id
_entity.type
_entity.pdbx_description
1 polymer ?
#
loop_
_entity_poly.entity_id
_entity_poly.type
_entity_poly.pdbx_seq_one_letter_code
_entity_poly.pdbx_strand_id
1 'polypeptide(L)'
;MNPAAASPGASRPSATGAGSGAVGILGGSFDPVHRGHLALAQAARAALGLEQVRLMPAAQPWQKGALAASAADRAHLIELALGEQPGLVLDMHEIARGGPSYTIDTLRELRAALGPAVPLVLIVGGDQFDRLDTWREWQALTEHAHLAVAQRAGAALTPAAAVQAWALPRRAAPAAALRRPAGAVIEFAMPPVPVSATALRAALAAPPTPEGEAQLRAALGPAVLDYIRAHHLYRNPHGHQETAAHDR
;
A
#
# COMPACT_ATOMS: atom_id res chain seq x y z
N MET A 1 -5.50 -25.01 47.48
CA MET A 1 -6.40 -24.94 46.30
C MET A 1 -6.25 -23.57 45.68
N ASN A 2 -5.57 -23.50 44.57
CA ASN A 2 -5.26 -22.25 43.84
C ASN A 2 -5.91 -22.35 42.44
N PRO A 3 -6.85 -21.47 42.07
CA PRO A 3 -7.43 -21.53 40.73
C PRO A 3 -6.51 -20.86 39.73
N ALA A 4 -6.27 -21.59 38.65
CA ALA A 4 -5.44 -21.22 37.51
C ALA A 4 -5.94 -19.92 36.83
N ALA A 5 -4.97 -19.03 36.53
CA ALA A 5 -5.19 -17.86 35.71
C ALA A 5 -5.37 -18.27 34.25
N ALA A 6 -6.53 -17.89 33.67
CA ALA A 6 -6.83 -18.05 32.27
C ALA A 6 -6.08 -16.98 31.46
N SER A 7 -5.26 -17.42 30.51
CA SER A 7 -4.65 -16.57 29.48
C SER A 7 -5.71 -15.97 28.55
N PRO A 8 -5.62 -14.69 28.17
CA PRO A 8 -6.54 -14.12 27.17
C PRO A 8 -6.18 -14.71 25.80
N GLY A 9 -7.14 -15.44 25.24
CA GLY A 9 -7.05 -16.02 23.91
C GLY A 9 -6.88 -14.94 22.85
N ALA A 10 -5.88 -15.10 22.00
CA ALA A 10 -5.71 -14.34 20.76
C ALA A 10 -6.96 -14.56 19.89
N SER A 11 -7.72 -13.51 19.70
CA SER A 11 -8.87 -13.49 18.79
C SER A 11 -8.37 -13.69 17.37
N ARG A 12 -8.57 -14.90 16.82
CA ARG A 12 -8.43 -15.15 15.38
C ARG A 12 -9.42 -14.21 14.68
N PRO A 13 -9.04 -13.47 13.62
CA PRO A 13 -10.00 -12.74 12.85
C PRO A 13 -11.01 -13.75 12.29
N SER A 14 -12.26 -13.60 12.68
CA SER A 14 -13.38 -14.37 12.16
C SER A 14 -13.41 -14.20 10.65
N ALA A 15 -13.34 -15.30 9.91
CA ALA A 15 -13.67 -15.35 8.49
C ALA A 15 -15.19 -15.12 8.38
N THR A 16 -15.62 -13.87 8.50
CA THR A 16 -16.99 -13.45 8.25
C THR A 16 -17.17 -13.33 6.75
N GLY A 17 -17.92 -14.27 6.21
CA GLY A 17 -18.66 -14.18 4.96
C GLY A 17 -17.81 -13.94 3.72
N ALA A 18 -17.72 -14.93 2.84
CA ALA A 18 -17.33 -14.76 1.45
C ALA A 18 -18.31 -13.77 0.77
N GLY A 19 -18.10 -12.49 0.97
CA GLY A 19 -18.72 -11.46 0.15
C GLY A 19 -18.21 -11.64 -1.27
N SER A 20 -19.11 -11.65 -2.25
CA SER A 20 -18.82 -11.75 -3.68
C SER A 20 -18.17 -10.50 -4.24
N GLY A 21 -17.68 -9.59 -3.41
CA GLY A 21 -17.13 -8.30 -3.80
C GLY A 21 -15.66 -8.35 -4.20
N ALA A 22 -15.28 -7.49 -5.13
CA ALA A 22 -13.89 -7.34 -5.57
C ALA A 22 -13.02 -6.69 -4.47
N VAL A 23 -11.81 -7.23 -4.27
CA VAL A 23 -10.86 -6.76 -3.28
C VAL A 23 -9.69 -6.07 -3.96
N GLY A 24 -9.45 -4.79 -3.61
CA GLY A 24 -8.28 -4.03 -4.04
C GLY A 24 -7.09 -4.25 -3.10
N ILE A 25 -5.89 -4.28 -3.66
CA ILE A 25 -4.62 -4.32 -2.95
C ILE A 25 -3.79 -3.12 -3.37
N LEU A 26 -3.44 -2.28 -2.41
CA LEU A 26 -2.50 -1.19 -2.58
C LEU A 26 -1.26 -1.47 -1.75
N GLY A 27 -0.24 -2.03 -2.40
CA GLY A 27 1.08 -2.26 -1.80
C GLY A 27 1.93 -1.00 -1.79
N GLY A 28 2.83 -0.89 -0.83
CA GLY A 28 3.76 0.24 -0.79
C GLY A 28 4.67 0.23 0.43
N SER A 29 5.71 1.08 0.39
CA SER A 29 6.54 1.30 1.59
C SER A 29 5.80 2.06 2.68
N PHE A 30 4.93 3.01 2.32
CA PHE A 30 4.22 3.90 3.24
C PHE A 30 5.15 4.55 4.28
N ASP A 31 6.21 5.20 3.79
CA ASP A 31 7.31 5.72 4.61
C ASP A 31 7.48 7.26 4.45
N PRO A 32 6.53 8.07 5.00
CA PRO A 32 5.27 7.71 5.64
C PRO A 32 4.10 7.51 4.67
N VAL A 33 2.99 6.96 5.20
CA VAL A 33 1.68 7.07 4.55
C VAL A 33 1.26 8.55 4.46
N HIS A 34 0.54 8.91 3.39
CA HIS A 34 0.08 10.28 3.18
C HIS A 34 -1.21 10.31 2.37
N ARG A 35 -1.87 11.48 2.31
CA ARG A 35 -3.15 11.67 1.61
C ARG A 35 -3.14 11.20 0.15
N GLY A 36 -1.99 11.19 -0.52
CA GLY A 36 -1.87 10.65 -1.89
C GLY A 36 -2.16 9.16 -1.97
N HIS A 37 -1.72 8.38 -0.99
CA HIS A 37 -2.04 6.96 -0.90
C HIS A 37 -3.53 6.73 -0.64
N LEU A 38 -4.12 7.51 0.29
CA LEU A 38 -5.54 7.40 0.61
C LEU A 38 -6.42 7.81 -0.58
N ALA A 39 -6.04 8.89 -1.28
CA ALA A 39 -6.75 9.35 -2.47
C ALA A 39 -6.70 8.30 -3.60
N LEU A 40 -5.54 7.65 -3.79
CA LEU A 40 -5.39 6.55 -4.76
C LEU A 40 -6.30 5.36 -4.40
N ALA A 41 -6.29 4.95 -3.13
CA ALA A 41 -7.13 3.84 -2.66
C ALA A 41 -8.63 4.14 -2.83
N GLN A 42 -9.06 5.34 -2.44
CA GLN A 42 -10.45 5.78 -2.55
C GLN A 42 -10.89 5.94 -4.02
N ALA A 43 -10.04 6.52 -4.87
CA ALA A 43 -10.33 6.66 -6.30
C ALA A 43 -10.49 5.30 -6.98
N ALA A 44 -9.59 4.36 -6.69
CA ALA A 44 -9.70 2.99 -7.19
C ALA A 44 -10.98 2.31 -6.69
N ARG A 45 -11.27 2.42 -5.38
CA ARG A 45 -12.48 1.84 -4.79
C ARG A 45 -13.74 2.36 -5.47
N ALA A 46 -13.85 3.66 -5.67
CA ALA A 46 -15.00 4.29 -6.30
C ALA A 46 -15.12 3.97 -7.79
N ALA A 47 -14.02 4.09 -8.55
CA ALA A 47 -14.02 3.88 -9.99
C ALA A 47 -14.28 2.43 -10.40
N LEU A 48 -13.84 1.47 -9.58
CA LEU A 48 -13.96 0.04 -9.88
C LEU A 48 -15.10 -0.64 -9.08
N GLY A 49 -15.74 0.04 -8.14
CA GLY A 49 -16.79 -0.56 -7.30
C GLY A 49 -16.25 -1.64 -6.36
N LEU A 50 -15.04 -1.44 -5.81
CA LEU A 50 -14.43 -2.42 -4.91
C LEU A 50 -15.13 -2.42 -3.55
N GLU A 51 -15.33 -3.60 -2.98
CA GLU A 51 -15.88 -3.74 -1.63
C GLU A 51 -14.94 -3.12 -0.60
N GLN A 52 -13.65 -3.46 -0.71
CA GLN A 52 -12.60 -2.93 0.14
C GLN A 52 -11.29 -2.74 -0.63
N VAL A 53 -10.44 -1.85 -0.12
CA VAL A 53 -9.04 -1.73 -0.53
C VAL A 53 -8.15 -1.96 0.69
N ARG A 54 -7.24 -2.91 0.56
CA ARG A 54 -6.27 -3.27 1.59
C ARG A 54 -4.97 -2.51 1.34
N LEU A 55 -4.57 -1.64 2.27
CA LEU A 55 -3.27 -1.00 2.28
C LEU A 55 -2.28 -1.95 2.92
N MET A 56 -1.31 -2.41 2.16
CA MET A 56 -0.36 -3.46 2.55
C MET A 56 1.07 -2.90 2.61
N PRO A 57 1.56 -2.59 3.81
CA PRO A 57 2.92 -2.10 3.96
C PRO A 57 3.94 -3.22 3.71
N ALA A 58 4.90 -2.95 2.81
CA ALA A 58 6.00 -3.87 2.51
C ALA A 58 6.86 -4.10 3.75
N ALA A 59 7.23 -5.37 4.03
CA ALA A 59 8.19 -5.68 5.09
C ALA A 59 9.57 -5.12 4.70
N GLN A 60 10.12 -5.59 3.59
CA GLN A 60 11.38 -5.15 3.02
C GLN A 60 11.19 -4.92 1.50
N PRO A 61 10.91 -3.68 1.05
CA PRO A 61 10.72 -3.41 -0.36
C PRO A 61 12.04 -3.56 -1.11
N TRP A 62 12.11 -4.49 -2.06
CA TRP A 62 13.32 -4.81 -2.80
C TRP A 62 13.86 -3.66 -3.66
N GLN A 63 13.00 -2.72 -4.05
CA GLN A 63 13.35 -1.54 -4.87
C GLN A 63 13.94 -0.38 -4.06
N LYS A 64 13.93 -0.46 -2.75
CA LYS A 64 14.37 0.62 -1.87
C LYS A 64 15.38 0.09 -0.87
N GLY A 65 16.36 0.90 -0.52
CA GLY A 65 17.24 0.63 0.60
C GLY A 65 16.49 0.62 1.94
N ALA A 66 17.22 0.74 3.04
CA ALA A 66 16.63 0.83 4.38
C ALA A 66 15.56 1.92 4.42
N LEU A 67 14.38 1.58 4.96
CA LEU A 67 13.31 2.52 5.19
C LEU A 67 13.60 3.35 6.45
N ALA A 68 13.06 4.57 6.49
CA ALA A 68 13.33 5.49 7.59
C ALA A 68 12.50 5.18 8.85
N ALA A 69 11.36 4.49 8.70
CA ALA A 69 10.55 4.02 9.82
C ALA A 69 10.47 2.49 9.83
N SER A 70 10.33 1.92 11.03
CA SER A 70 10.15 0.48 11.21
C SER A 70 8.86 -0.03 10.55
N ALA A 71 8.78 -1.33 10.28
CA ALA A 71 7.56 -1.94 9.76
C ALA A 71 6.36 -1.72 10.69
N ALA A 72 6.58 -1.79 12.01
CA ALA A 72 5.55 -1.55 13.02
C ALA A 72 5.07 -0.09 13.00
N ASP A 73 5.99 0.88 12.98
CA ASP A 73 5.60 2.29 12.89
C ASP A 73 4.82 2.59 11.61
N ARG A 74 5.27 2.07 10.46
CA ARG A 74 4.58 2.29 9.18
C ARG A 74 3.17 1.71 9.16
N ALA A 75 2.98 0.53 9.75
CA ALA A 75 1.66 -0.07 9.92
C ALA A 75 0.77 0.79 10.83
N HIS A 76 1.30 1.22 11.97
CA HIS A 76 0.55 2.07 12.90
C HIS A 76 0.20 3.44 12.27
N LEU A 77 1.11 4.04 11.52
CA LEU A 77 0.81 5.26 10.76
C LEU A 77 -0.32 5.05 9.74
N ILE A 78 -0.41 3.86 9.11
CA ILE A 78 -1.54 3.54 8.23
C ILE A 78 -2.84 3.44 9.04
N GLU A 79 -2.85 2.77 10.20
CA GLU A 79 -4.03 2.70 11.08
C GLU A 79 -4.53 4.10 11.44
N LEU A 80 -3.63 4.98 11.87
CA LEU A 80 -3.96 6.37 12.19
C LEU A 80 -4.50 7.14 10.97
N ALA A 81 -3.91 6.93 9.80
CA ALA A 81 -4.33 7.58 8.56
C ALA A 81 -5.70 7.09 8.07
N LEU A 82 -6.00 5.83 8.28
CA LEU A 82 -7.29 5.23 7.90
C LEU A 82 -8.42 5.74 8.78
N GLY A 83 -8.20 5.86 10.11
CA GLY A 83 -9.29 6.25 11.02
C GLY A 83 -10.56 5.45 10.74
N GLU A 84 -11.69 6.14 10.60
CA GLU A 84 -12.99 5.54 10.28
C GLU A 84 -13.34 5.60 8.78
N GLN A 85 -12.35 5.41 7.88
CA GLN A 85 -12.62 5.44 6.43
C GLN A 85 -13.23 4.12 5.94
N PRO A 86 -14.53 4.10 5.55
CA PRO A 86 -15.19 2.86 5.17
C PRO A 86 -14.54 2.22 3.93
N GLY A 87 -14.29 0.90 4.02
CA GLY A 87 -13.79 0.12 2.90
C GLY A 87 -12.28 0.29 2.63
N LEU A 88 -11.54 1.02 3.47
CA LEU A 88 -10.08 0.98 3.49
C LEU A 88 -9.63 0.25 4.75
N VAL A 89 -8.73 -0.72 4.61
CA VAL A 89 -8.24 -1.53 5.73
C VAL A 89 -6.73 -1.71 5.66
N LEU A 90 -6.08 -1.81 6.80
CA LEU A 90 -4.70 -2.25 6.90
C LEU A 90 -4.62 -3.76 6.70
N ASP A 91 -3.67 -4.21 5.89
CA ASP A 91 -3.35 -5.64 5.75
C ASP A 91 -1.87 -5.87 6.10
N MET A 92 -1.63 -6.63 7.16
CA MET A 92 -0.29 -6.91 7.71
C MET A 92 0.41 -8.09 7.04
N HIS A 93 -0.13 -8.64 5.97
CA HIS A 93 0.31 -9.91 5.39
C HIS A 93 1.80 -9.94 5.06
N GLU A 94 2.33 -8.93 4.37
CA GLU A 94 3.76 -8.87 4.02
C GLU A 94 4.65 -8.69 5.25
N ILE A 95 4.23 -7.87 6.22
CA ILE A 95 4.97 -7.70 7.48
C ILE A 95 4.99 -9.00 8.29
N ALA A 96 3.85 -9.69 8.38
CA ALA A 96 3.75 -10.98 9.10
C ALA A 96 4.60 -12.08 8.44
N ARG A 97 4.66 -12.10 7.08
CA ARG A 97 5.53 -13.01 6.35
C ARG A 97 7.01 -12.71 6.61
N GLY A 98 7.38 -11.44 6.71
CA GLY A 98 8.76 -10.99 6.80
C GLY A 98 9.56 -11.16 5.49
N GLY A 99 10.84 -10.75 5.52
CA GLY A 99 11.73 -10.86 4.37
C GLY A 99 11.38 -9.95 3.19
N PRO A 100 11.98 -10.19 2.00
CA PRO A 100 11.75 -9.38 0.81
C PRO A 100 10.30 -9.44 0.34
N SER A 101 9.71 -8.27 0.10
CA SER A 101 8.34 -8.12 -0.39
C SER A 101 8.34 -8.09 -1.92
N TYR A 102 7.97 -9.21 -2.55
CA TYR A 102 7.70 -9.28 -3.98
C TYR A 102 6.20 -9.38 -4.21
N THR A 103 5.68 -8.51 -5.04
CA THR A 103 4.23 -8.42 -5.32
C THR A 103 3.65 -9.74 -5.85
N ILE A 104 4.40 -10.46 -6.69
CA ILE A 104 3.93 -11.75 -7.24
C ILE A 104 3.71 -12.80 -6.15
N ASP A 105 4.61 -12.87 -5.16
CA ASP A 105 4.48 -13.82 -4.05
C ASP A 105 3.27 -13.47 -3.18
N THR A 106 3.10 -12.19 -2.89
CA THR A 106 1.93 -11.67 -2.16
C THR A 106 0.61 -11.99 -2.88
N LEU A 107 0.54 -11.80 -4.19
CA LEU A 107 -0.67 -12.11 -4.95
C LEU A 107 -0.97 -13.62 -4.98
N ARG A 108 0.04 -14.48 -5.06
CA ARG A 108 -0.12 -15.94 -4.96
C ARG A 108 -0.71 -16.36 -3.62
N GLU A 109 -0.18 -15.81 -2.53
CA GLU A 109 -0.64 -16.09 -1.17
C GLU A 109 -2.07 -15.57 -0.95
N LEU A 110 -2.37 -14.34 -1.39
CA LEU A 110 -3.72 -13.79 -1.29
C LEU A 110 -4.72 -14.59 -2.14
N ARG A 111 -4.35 -15.03 -3.33
CA ARG A 111 -5.19 -15.87 -4.18
C ARG A 111 -5.48 -17.22 -3.53
N ALA A 112 -4.49 -17.82 -2.87
CA ALA A 112 -4.70 -19.05 -2.11
C ALA A 112 -5.62 -18.85 -0.89
N ALA A 113 -5.49 -17.72 -0.19
CA ALA A 113 -6.28 -17.42 1.01
C ALA A 113 -7.73 -17.00 0.69
N LEU A 114 -7.94 -16.19 -0.35
CA LEU A 114 -9.27 -15.67 -0.73
C LEU A 114 -10.05 -16.61 -1.65
N GLY A 115 -9.38 -17.62 -2.21
CA GLY A 115 -9.98 -18.57 -3.14
C GLY A 115 -9.95 -18.11 -4.60
N PRO A 116 -10.25 -19.02 -5.55
CA PRO A 116 -10.06 -18.78 -6.97
C PRO A 116 -11.10 -17.85 -7.60
N ALA A 117 -12.23 -17.62 -6.96
CA ALA A 117 -13.37 -16.90 -7.54
C ALA A 117 -13.41 -15.40 -7.22
N VAL A 118 -12.75 -14.95 -6.14
CA VAL A 118 -12.78 -13.54 -5.71
C VAL A 118 -12.04 -12.67 -6.71
N PRO A 119 -12.64 -11.61 -7.30
CA PRO A 119 -11.91 -10.67 -8.12
C PRO A 119 -10.88 -9.90 -7.26
N LEU A 120 -9.60 -10.12 -7.55
CA LEU A 120 -8.50 -9.46 -6.88
C LEU A 120 -7.94 -8.37 -7.79
N VAL A 121 -7.69 -7.17 -7.27
CA VAL A 121 -7.25 -6.02 -8.05
C VAL A 121 -5.99 -5.41 -7.42
N LEU A 122 -4.85 -5.54 -8.09
CA LEU A 122 -3.62 -4.83 -7.73
C LEU A 122 -3.71 -3.38 -8.23
N ILE A 123 -3.64 -2.43 -7.31
CA ILE A 123 -3.71 -1.00 -7.60
C ILE A 123 -2.30 -0.42 -7.66
N VAL A 124 -1.96 0.25 -8.76
CA VAL A 124 -0.66 0.89 -8.96
C VAL A 124 -0.81 2.32 -9.48
N GLY A 125 0.11 3.19 -9.11
CA GLY A 125 0.25 4.50 -9.75
C GLY A 125 0.85 4.37 -11.15
N GLY A 126 0.60 5.36 -12.03
CA GLY A 126 1.17 5.37 -13.38
C GLY A 126 2.69 5.27 -13.42
N ASP A 127 3.38 5.93 -12.48
CA ASP A 127 4.83 5.85 -12.33
C ASP A 127 5.37 4.43 -12.03
N GLN A 128 4.58 3.60 -11.37
CA GLN A 128 4.90 2.19 -11.12
C GLN A 128 4.59 1.34 -12.35
N PHE A 129 3.50 1.64 -13.04
CA PHE A 129 3.17 0.98 -14.30
C PHE A 129 4.20 1.26 -15.39
N ASP A 130 4.71 2.48 -15.48
CA ASP A 130 5.76 2.85 -16.44
C ASP A 130 7.05 2.04 -16.28
N ARG A 131 7.29 1.52 -15.07
CA ARG A 131 8.46 0.67 -14.73
C ARG A 131 8.07 -0.74 -14.30
N LEU A 132 6.91 -1.23 -14.73
CA LEU A 132 6.40 -2.54 -14.32
C LEU A 132 7.33 -3.70 -14.73
N ASP A 133 8.04 -3.56 -15.85
CA ASP A 133 9.01 -4.52 -16.36
C ASP A 133 10.22 -4.77 -15.43
N THR A 134 10.43 -3.88 -14.46
CA THR A 134 11.45 -4.08 -13.42
C THR A 134 10.98 -4.99 -12.28
N TRP A 135 9.67 -5.32 -12.22
CA TRP A 135 9.13 -6.13 -11.14
C TRP A 135 9.36 -7.63 -11.41
N ARG A 136 9.63 -8.36 -10.34
CA ARG A 136 9.81 -9.81 -10.45
C ARG A 136 8.56 -10.48 -11.02
N GLU A 137 8.73 -11.28 -12.07
CA GLU A 137 7.66 -12.02 -12.75
C GLU A 137 6.44 -11.13 -13.10
N TRP A 138 6.70 -9.88 -13.52
CA TRP A 138 5.65 -8.88 -13.75
C TRP A 138 4.54 -9.32 -14.71
N GLN A 139 4.87 -10.16 -15.70
CA GLN A 139 3.90 -10.66 -16.66
C GLN A 139 2.87 -11.61 -16.04
N ALA A 140 3.28 -12.35 -14.99
CA ALA A 140 2.44 -13.29 -14.26
C ALA A 140 1.48 -12.61 -13.26
N LEU A 141 1.65 -11.31 -12.97
CA LEU A 141 0.78 -10.60 -12.03
C LEU A 141 -0.70 -10.75 -12.39
N THR A 142 -1.03 -10.68 -13.70
CA THR A 142 -2.41 -10.81 -14.17
C THR A 142 -2.97 -12.24 -14.16
N GLU A 143 -2.17 -13.25 -13.87
CA GLU A 143 -2.67 -14.60 -13.60
C GLU A 143 -3.37 -14.70 -12.23
N HIS A 144 -2.99 -13.80 -11.30
CA HIS A 144 -3.47 -13.80 -9.92
C HIS A 144 -4.43 -12.66 -9.58
N ALA A 145 -4.32 -11.51 -10.26
CA ALA A 145 -5.13 -10.32 -10.02
C ALA A 145 -5.41 -9.56 -11.33
N HIS A 146 -6.36 -8.65 -11.33
CA HIS A 146 -6.40 -7.55 -12.30
C HIS A 146 -5.36 -6.50 -11.92
N LEU A 147 -4.84 -5.76 -12.89
CA LEU A 147 -3.97 -4.62 -12.66
C LEU A 147 -4.75 -3.33 -12.89
N ALA A 148 -4.96 -2.54 -11.86
CA ALA A 148 -5.61 -1.24 -11.95
C ALA A 148 -4.57 -0.12 -11.91
N VAL A 149 -4.50 0.65 -12.99
CA VAL A 149 -3.49 1.70 -13.19
C VAL A 149 -4.14 3.06 -13.03
N ALA A 150 -3.69 3.81 -12.03
CA ALA A 150 -4.15 5.17 -11.81
C ALA A 150 -3.48 6.13 -12.79
N GLN A 151 -4.28 6.79 -13.61
CA GLN A 151 -3.83 7.85 -14.48
C GLN A 151 -4.13 9.21 -13.84
N ARG A 152 -3.09 10.01 -13.63
CA ARG A 152 -3.26 11.39 -13.16
C ARG A 152 -3.77 12.24 -14.32
N ALA A 153 -4.72 13.12 -14.04
CA ALA A 153 -5.21 14.05 -15.06
C ALA A 153 -4.07 14.85 -15.69
N GLY A 154 -3.97 14.84 -17.01
CA GLY A 154 -2.94 15.53 -17.77
C GLY A 154 -1.57 14.82 -17.87
N ALA A 155 -1.39 13.66 -17.29
CA ALA A 155 -0.17 12.85 -17.42
C ALA A 155 -0.43 11.64 -18.32
N ALA A 156 0.32 11.52 -19.42
CA ALA A 156 0.31 10.31 -20.24
C ALA A 156 1.11 9.20 -19.52
N LEU A 157 0.61 7.96 -19.61
CA LEU A 157 1.39 6.79 -19.24
C LEU A 157 2.46 6.55 -20.32
N THR A 158 3.69 6.32 -19.90
CA THR A 158 4.83 6.09 -20.79
C THR A 158 5.55 4.78 -20.47
N PRO A 159 4.82 3.64 -20.41
CA PRO A 159 5.43 2.37 -20.06
C PRO A 159 6.43 1.92 -21.12
N ALA A 160 7.41 1.10 -20.70
CA ALA A 160 8.30 0.43 -21.63
C ALA A 160 7.51 -0.32 -22.71
N ALA A 161 8.06 -0.40 -23.93
CA ALA A 161 7.37 -1.02 -25.08
C ALA A 161 6.88 -2.44 -24.79
N ALA A 162 7.63 -3.22 -24.01
CA ALA A 162 7.25 -4.56 -23.59
C ALA A 162 6.00 -4.56 -22.70
N VAL A 163 5.90 -3.61 -21.76
CA VAL A 163 4.73 -3.44 -20.87
C VAL A 163 3.52 -3.00 -21.69
N GLN A 164 3.70 -2.06 -22.63
CA GLN A 164 2.64 -1.59 -23.49
C GLN A 164 2.06 -2.72 -24.34
N ALA A 165 2.92 -3.49 -25.02
CA ALA A 165 2.50 -4.62 -25.86
C ALA A 165 1.80 -5.72 -25.04
N TRP A 166 2.27 -5.99 -23.83
CA TRP A 166 1.66 -6.95 -22.92
C TRP A 166 0.31 -6.47 -22.39
N ALA A 167 0.17 -5.19 -22.04
CA ALA A 167 -1.05 -4.62 -21.47
C ALA A 167 -2.17 -4.48 -22.50
N LEU A 168 -1.85 -4.15 -23.74
CA LEU A 168 -2.83 -3.82 -24.79
C LEU A 168 -3.94 -4.88 -24.95
N PRO A 169 -3.64 -6.19 -25.14
CA PRO A 169 -4.68 -7.21 -25.27
C PRO A 169 -5.44 -7.52 -23.97
N ARG A 170 -4.98 -6.99 -22.83
CA ARG A 170 -5.58 -7.20 -21.50
C ARG A 170 -6.44 -6.03 -21.03
N ARG A 171 -6.45 -4.92 -21.76
CA ARG A 171 -7.27 -3.76 -21.42
C ARG A 171 -8.75 -4.10 -21.40
N ALA A 172 -9.43 -3.68 -20.32
CA ALA A 172 -10.86 -3.90 -20.17
C ALA A 172 -11.49 -2.79 -19.31
N ALA A 173 -12.78 -2.53 -19.54
CA ALA A 173 -13.57 -1.71 -18.64
C ALA A 173 -13.80 -2.43 -17.29
N PRO A 174 -13.92 -1.69 -16.16
CA PRO A 174 -14.10 -2.28 -14.84
C PRO A 174 -15.21 -3.32 -14.76
N ALA A 175 -16.41 -3.00 -15.25
CA ALA A 175 -17.56 -3.90 -15.19
C ALA A 175 -17.37 -5.22 -15.96
N ALA A 176 -16.56 -5.22 -17.03
CA ALA A 176 -16.25 -6.44 -17.78
C ALA A 176 -15.12 -7.24 -17.08
N ALA A 177 -14.11 -6.55 -16.57
CA ALA A 177 -12.99 -7.15 -15.89
C ALA A 177 -13.44 -7.91 -14.63
N LEU A 178 -14.21 -7.27 -13.76
CA LEU A 178 -14.59 -7.80 -12.44
C LEU A 178 -15.60 -8.95 -12.47
N ARG A 179 -16.02 -9.40 -13.65
CA ARG A 179 -16.74 -10.67 -13.84
C ARG A 179 -15.80 -11.88 -13.75
N ARG A 180 -14.51 -11.68 -13.75
CA ARG A 180 -13.47 -12.71 -13.67
C ARG A 180 -12.59 -12.44 -12.44
N PRO A 181 -11.91 -13.43 -11.91
CA PRO A 181 -11.06 -13.26 -10.73
C PRO A 181 -9.78 -12.46 -11.00
N ALA A 182 -9.28 -12.46 -12.24
CA ALA A 182 -8.00 -11.85 -12.63
C ALA A 182 -7.92 -11.63 -14.16
N GLY A 183 -6.81 -11.11 -14.67
CA GLY A 183 -6.44 -11.17 -16.09
C GLY A 183 -6.57 -9.87 -16.88
N ALA A 184 -7.13 -8.81 -16.31
CA ALA A 184 -7.33 -7.55 -17.01
C ALA A 184 -6.34 -6.46 -16.54
N VAL A 185 -6.07 -5.51 -17.43
CA VAL A 185 -5.48 -4.21 -17.12
C VAL A 185 -6.59 -3.15 -17.23
N ILE A 186 -6.81 -2.40 -16.17
CA ILE A 186 -7.89 -1.42 -16.04
C ILE A 186 -7.25 -0.06 -15.79
N GLU A 187 -7.53 0.92 -16.62
CA GLU A 187 -7.09 2.30 -16.38
C GLU A 187 -8.23 3.09 -15.73
N PHE A 188 -7.90 3.89 -14.74
CA PHE A 188 -8.87 4.78 -14.08
C PHE A 188 -8.24 6.15 -13.78
N ALA A 189 -9.05 7.19 -13.84
CA ALA A 189 -8.61 8.54 -13.55
C ALA A 189 -8.59 8.80 -12.04
N MET A 190 -7.57 9.53 -11.58
CA MET A 190 -7.55 10.11 -10.24
C MET A 190 -7.17 11.59 -10.29
N PRO A 191 -7.72 12.44 -9.41
CA PRO A 191 -7.26 13.80 -9.25
C PRO A 191 -5.78 13.85 -8.87
N PRO A 192 -5.01 14.83 -9.35
CA PRO A 192 -3.63 15.00 -8.94
C PRO A 192 -3.56 15.37 -7.45
N VAL A 193 -2.73 14.66 -6.72
CA VAL A 193 -2.43 14.98 -5.31
C VAL A 193 -0.93 15.28 -5.23
N PRO A 194 -0.54 16.57 -5.11
CA PRO A 194 0.85 16.98 -5.15
C PRO A 194 1.55 16.70 -3.81
N VAL A 195 1.86 15.43 -3.56
CA VAL A 195 2.54 14.97 -2.35
C VAL A 195 3.45 13.78 -2.67
N SER A 196 4.63 13.74 -2.07
CA SER A 196 5.52 12.58 -2.14
C SER A 196 6.16 12.29 -0.79
N ALA A 197 6.35 11.01 -0.47
CA ALA A 197 7.00 10.59 0.77
C ALA A 197 8.42 11.18 0.92
N THR A 198 9.16 11.32 -0.17
CA THR A 198 10.51 11.92 -0.16
C THR A 198 10.47 13.39 0.27
N ALA A 199 9.57 14.18 -0.32
CA ALA A 199 9.40 15.58 0.08
C ALA A 199 8.94 15.71 1.54
N LEU A 200 8.03 14.83 1.98
CA LEU A 200 7.57 14.81 3.36
C LEU A 200 8.68 14.47 4.35
N ARG A 201 9.52 13.46 4.06
CA ARG A 201 10.67 13.15 4.92
C ARG A 201 11.66 14.30 5.02
N ALA A 202 11.93 14.99 3.91
CA ALA A 202 12.79 16.20 3.92
C ALA A 202 12.17 17.32 4.78
N ALA A 203 10.87 17.55 4.66
CA ALA A 203 10.16 18.55 5.47
C ALA A 203 10.09 18.18 6.97
N LEU A 204 9.95 16.88 7.30
CA LEU A 204 9.95 16.38 8.68
C LEU A 204 11.33 16.50 9.36
N ALA A 205 12.41 16.39 8.59
CA ALA A 205 13.79 16.55 9.06
C ALA A 205 14.20 18.02 9.21
N ALA A 206 13.55 18.94 8.51
CA ALA A 206 13.86 20.36 8.58
C ALA A 206 13.41 20.98 9.92
N PRO A 207 14.01 22.11 10.35
CA PRO A 207 13.52 22.87 11.48
C PRO A 207 12.05 23.24 11.28
N PRO A 208 11.20 23.12 12.32
CA PRO A 208 9.77 23.39 12.18
C PRO A 208 9.50 24.89 11.95
N THR A 209 8.65 25.17 10.97
CA THR A 209 8.07 26.50 10.75
C THR A 209 6.55 26.39 10.79
N PRO A 210 5.80 27.45 11.14
CA PRO A 210 4.33 27.40 11.15
C PRO A 210 3.73 26.94 9.81
N GLU A 211 4.28 27.42 8.70
CA GLU A 211 3.84 27.08 7.33
C GLU A 211 4.17 25.63 6.98
N GLY A 212 5.37 25.17 7.31
CA GLY A 212 5.81 23.79 7.10
C GLY A 212 4.97 22.81 7.92
N GLU A 213 4.66 23.16 9.16
CA GLU A 213 3.82 22.32 10.04
C GLU A 213 2.37 22.23 9.51
N ALA A 214 1.82 23.34 9.01
CA ALA A 214 0.50 23.36 8.37
C ALA A 214 0.49 22.47 7.10
N GLN A 215 1.53 22.54 6.27
CA GLN A 215 1.67 21.70 5.08
C GLN A 215 1.80 20.22 5.42
N LEU A 216 2.62 19.88 6.42
CA LEU A 216 2.76 18.50 6.91
C LEU A 216 1.44 17.96 7.44
N ARG A 217 0.72 18.76 8.26
CA ARG A 217 -0.59 18.40 8.81
C ARG A 217 -1.64 18.19 7.70
N ALA A 218 -1.62 19.03 6.67
CA ALA A 218 -2.50 18.87 5.51
C ALA A 218 -2.18 17.62 4.67
N ALA A 219 -0.91 17.21 4.60
CA ALA A 219 -0.46 16.08 3.79
C ALA A 219 -0.59 14.73 4.51
N LEU A 220 -0.35 14.70 5.82
CA LEU A 220 -0.30 13.49 6.64
C LEU A 220 -1.59 13.26 7.44
N GLY A 221 -2.29 14.33 7.80
CA GLY A 221 -3.34 14.32 8.81
C GLY A 221 -2.79 14.53 10.24
N PRO A 222 -3.63 15.03 11.16
CA PRO A 222 -3.20 15.38 12.51
C PRO A 222 -2.65 14.18 13.29
N ALA A 223 -3.37 13.07 13.35
CA ALA A 223 -2.99 11.90 14.14
C ALA A 223 -1.65 11.29 13.68
N VAL A 224 -1.43 11.21 12.36
CA VAL A 224 -0.16 10.71 11.78
C VAL A 224 0.99 11.65 12.12
N LEU A 225 0.82 12.96 11.97
CA LEU A 225 1.86 13.92 12.26
C LEU A 225 2.21 13.95 13.76
N ASP A 226 1.20 13.92 14.63
CA ASP A 226 1.39 13.91 16.07
C ASP A 226 2.16 12.65 16.53
N TYR A 227 1.84 11.46 15.98
CA TYR A 227 2.61 10.25 16.23
C TYR A 227 4.07 10.35 15.77
N ILE A 228 4.29 10.83 14.52
CA ILE A 228 5.64 11.05 13.98
C ILE A 228 6.48 11.95 14.90
N ARG A 229 5.87 13.03 15.43
CA ARG A 229 6.55 13.97 16.34
C ARG A 229 6.83 13.34 17.70
N ALA A 230 5.87 12.63 18.28
CA ALA A 230 6.00 11.97 19.59
C ALA A 230 7.10 10.89 19.58
N HIS A 231 7.20 10.14 18.47
CA HIS A 231 8.18 9.05 18.32
C HIS A 231 9.47 9.46 17.60
N HIS A 232 9.64 10.76 17.32
CA HIS A 232 10.84 11.31 16.69
C HIS A 232 11.19 10.69 15.33
N LEU A 233 10.19 10.16 14.60
CA LEU A 233 10.41 9.56 13.29
C LEU A 233 10.83 10.60 12.26
N TYR A 234 11.63 10.18 11.28
CA TYR A 234 12.09 11.00 10.14
C TYR A 234 12.95 12.23 10.51
N ARG A 235 13.49 12.32 11.71
CA ARG A 235 14.35 13.46 12.11
C ARG A 235 15.73 13.44 11.43
N ASN A 236 16.23 12.24 11.07
CA ASN A 236 17.46 12.07 10.30
C ASN A 236 17.16 11.50 8.92
N PRO A 237 17.48 12.19 7.81
CA PRO A 237 17.21 11.67 6.47
C PRO A 237 18.02 10.41 6.10
N HIS A 238 19.00 10.01 6.93
CA HIS A 238 19.96 8.92 6.65
C HIS A 238 19.78 7.66 7.51
N GLY A 239 18.61 7.41 8.08
CA GLY A 239 18.29 6.16 8.77
C GLY A 239 19.03 5.96 10.11
N HIS A 240 18.37 5.30 11.05
CA HIS A 240 19.02 4.75 12.24
C HIS A 240 20.06 3.69 11.81
N GLN A 241 21.34 4.02 11.83
CA GLN A 241 22.34 2.99 12.07
C GLN A 241 22.12 2.55 13.51
N GLU A 242 21.66 1.33 13.70
CA GLU A 242 21.74 0.65 14.99
C GLU A 242 23.19 0.73 15.46
N THR A 243 23.44 1.57 16.45
CA THR A 243 24.63 1.44 17.31
C THR A 243 24.41 0.16 18.10
N ALA A 244 24.88 -0.96 17.56
CA ALA A 244 25.18 -2.13 18.36
C ALA A 244 26.22 -1.70 19.40
N ALA A 245 25.77 -1.41 20.61
CA ALA A 245 26.62 -1.25 21.75
C ALA A 245 27.31 -2.61 21.97
N HIS A 246 28.59 -2.66 21.62
CA HIS A 246 29.51 -3.66 22.13
C HIS A 246 29.67 -3.37 23.63
N ASP A 247 28.98 -4.14 24.43
CA ASP A 247 29.34 -4.27 25.86
C ASP A 247 30.33 -5.41 26.01
N ARG A 248 31.49 -5.05 26.52
CA ARG A 248 32.57 -5.97 26.85
C ARG A 248 32.42 -6.47 28.29
#